data_65f59eaf51adab3aac9606597fd44061
#
_entry.id   65f59eaf51adab3aac9606597fd44061
#
_cell.length_a   1.000
_cell.length_b   1.000
_cell.length_c   1.000
_cell.angle_alpha   90.00
_cell.angle_beta   90.00
_cell.angle_gamma   90.00
#
_symmetry.space_group_name_H-M   'P 1'
#
loop_
_entity.id
_entity.type
_entity.pdbx_description
1 polymer ?
#
loop_
_entity_poly.entity_id
_entity_poly.type
_entity_poly.pdbx_seq_one_letter_code
_entity_poly.pdbx_strand_id
1 'polypeptide(L)'
;FNMNVNEVVANVALRVLGKRQGQYQFLHPNDHVNMSQSSNDTYPTAMHMSILFSLQNLIPGIDKLIKSLDKKAKKFSKFKKIGRTHLMDALPVTLGSEFYAYVTALTKAKNSILDSQKQLEEIALGGTAVGTGANTPRGYRKIVIGELSKISKLNLKSQKDMQYSLQSKFPVTNTSSALKNFAIELGKISNDIRLMASGPIAGLGEIGIPAVHAGSSIMPGKVNPSLAECMNMICFSVIGND
;
A
#
# COMPACT_ATOMS: atom_id res chain seq x y z
N PHE A 1 7.62 -2.25 21.85
CA PHE A 1 7.49 -0.92 21.24
C PHE A 1 6.57 0.00 22.01
N ASN A 2 5.33 -0.41 22.36
CA ASN A 2 4.36 0.47 23.01
C ASN A 2 4.91 1.17 24.26
N MET A 3 5.49 0.42 25.20
CA MET A 3 6.05 0.98 26.43
C MET A 3 7.23 1.92 26.17
N ASN A 4 8.10 1.59 25.22
CA ASN A 4 9.21 2.45 24.83
C ASN A 4 8.70 3.81 24.27
N VAL A 5 7.66 3.79 23.44
CA VAL A 5 7.02 5.03 22.95
C VAL A 5 6.41 5.83 24.11
N ASN A 6 5.75 5.16 25.06
CA ASN A 6 5.18 5.82 26.24
C ASN A 6 6.25 6.48 27.11
N GLU A 7 7.41 5.87 27.27
CA GLU A 7 8.55 6.47 27.98
C GLU A 7 9.07 7.72 27.25
N VAL A 8 9.20 7.65 25.92
CA VAL A 8 9.60 8.83 25.13
C VAL A 8 8.58 9.96 25.28
N VAL A 9 7.29 9.65 25.14
CA VAL A 9 6.21 10.63 25.31
C VAL A 9 6.22 11.24 26.72
N ALA A 10 6.36 10.42 27.76
CA ALA A 10 6.44 10.89 29.15
C ALA A 10 7.63 11.83 29.34
N ASN A 11 8.81 11.49 28.83
CA ASN A 11 10.01 12.32 28.97
C ASN A 11 9.93 13.62 28.17
N VAL A 12 9.32 13.62 27.01
CA VAL A 12 9.04 14.85 26.23
C VAL A 12 8.08 15.76 27.02
N ALA A 13 7.02 15.20 27.57
CA ALA A 13 6.05 15.94 28.37
C ALA A 13 6.67 16.52 29.67
N LEU A 14 7.53 15.74 30.35
CA LEU A 14 8.28 16.23 31.50
C LEU A 14 9.12 17.46 31.15
N ARG A 15 9.81 17.47 30.02
CA ARG A 15 10.58 18.65 29.56
C ARG A 15 9.67 19.86 29.33
N VAL A 16 8.51 19.67 28.71
CA VAL A 16 7.53 20.75 28.50
C VAL A 16 7.04 21.33 29.82
N LEU A 17 6.93 20.50 30.86
CA LEU A 17 6.58 20.90 32.22
C LEU A 17 7.76 21.49 33.03
N GLY A 18 8.93 21.70 32.42
CA GLY A 18 10.13 22.19 33.10
C GLY A 18 10.75 21.19 34.08
N LYS A 19 10.48 19.88 33.90
CA LYS A 19 10.99 18.81 34.77
C LYS A 19 12.13 18.05 34.06
N ARG A 20 12.97 17.35 34.88
CA ARG A 20 14.02 16.49 34.34
C ARG A 20 13.41 15.18 33.82
N GLN A 21 14.03 14.61 32.79
CA GLN A 21 13.68 13.27 32.30
C GLN A 21 13.82 12.25 33.44
N GLY A 22 12.94 11.26 33.47
CA GLY A 22 12.90 10.23 34.50
C GLY A 22 12.19 10.63 35.79
N GLN A 23 11.74 11.88 35.94
CA GLN A 23 10.95 12.31 37.10
C GLN A 23 9.50 11.83 37.01
N TYR A 24 9.31 10.51 36.98
CA TYR A 24 8.01 9.86 36.72
C TYR A 24 6.98 10.07 37.81
N GLN A 25 7.36 10.59 38.97
CA GLN A 25 6.42 11.05 40.03
C GLN A 25 5.51 12.19 39.54
N PHE A 26 5.92 12.96 38.52
CA PHE A 26 5.10 14.02 37.92
C PHE A 26 4.31 13.54 36.70
N LEU A 27 4.90 12.69 35.88
CA LEU A 27 4.25 12.12 34.71
C LEU A 27 4.86 10.76 34.40
N HIS A 28 4.07 9.71 34.65
CA HIS A 28 4.50 8.32 34.53
C HIS A 28 4.10 7.71 33.20
N PRO A 29 4.97 6.95 32.51
CA PRO A 29 4.65 6.35 31.21
C PRO A 29 3.49 5.35 31.26
N ASN A 30 3.35 4.57 32.34
CA ASN A 30 2.23 3.63 32.48
C ASN A 30 0.97 4.30 33.01
N ASP A 31 1.09 5.03 34.14
CA ASP A 31 -0.07 5.48 34.89
C ASP A 31 -0.78 6.66 34.22
N HIS A 32 -0.03 7.46 33.43
CA HIS A 32 -0.57 8.62 32.74
C HIS A 32 -0.63 8.42 31.22
N VAL A 33 0.51 8.14 30.55
CA VAL A 33 0.54 8.06 29.08
C VAL A 33 -0.22 6.81 28.58
N ASN A 34 -0.04 5.65 29.21
CA ASN A 34 -0.70 4.40 28.85
C ASN A 34 -2.08 4.20 29.52
N MET A 35 -2.60 5.19 30.19
CA MET A 35 -3.87 5.09 30.92
C MET A 35 -5.00 4.58 30.00
N SER A 36 -5.74 3.58 30.46
CA SER A 36 -6.83 2.94 29.72
C SER A 36 -6.43 2.20 28.45
N GLN A 37 -5.15 1.92 28.25
CA GLN A 37 -4.61 1.23 27.07
C GLN A 37 -3.88 -0.06 27.44
N SER A 38 -3.74 -0.93 26.45
CA SER A 38 -2.86 -2.10 26.48
C SER A 38 -2.03 -2.13 25.21
N SER A 39 -0.84 -2.74 25.25
CA SER A 39 -0.10 -3.05 24.02
C SER A 39 -0.90 -3.97 23.10
N ASN A 40 -1.85 -4.73 23.64
CA ASN A 40 -2.68 -5.67 22.89
C ASN A 40 -3.69 -4.95 21.99
N ASP A 41 -4.15 -3.76 22.33
CA ASP A 41 -5.07 -2.97 21.52
C ASP A 41 -4.36 -1.83 20.76
N THR A 42 -3.34 -1.21 21.33
CA THR A 42 -2.61 -0.10 20.69
C THR A 42 -1.74 -0.56 19.53
N TYR A 43 -1.01 -1.68 19.67
CA TYR A 43 -0.11 -2.16 18.63
C TYR A 43 -0.84 -2.57 17.34
N PRO A 44 -1.89 -3.42 17.35
CA PRO A 44 -2.64 -3.71 16.14
C PRO A 44 -3.33 -2.47 15.55
N THR A 45 -3.79 -1.53 16.38
CA THR A 45 -4.29 -0.25 15.89
C THR A 45 -3.22 0.53 15.13
N ALA A 46 -2.01 0.62 15.67
CA ALA A 46 -0.89 1.29 15.00
C ALA A 46 -0.50 0.61 13.69
N MET A 47 -0.53 -0.73 13.62
CA MET A 47 -0.30 -1.48 12.37
C MET A 47 -1.33 -1.09 11.30
N HIS A 48 -2.63 -1.12 11.63
CA HIS A 48 -3.68 -0.74 10.71
C HIS A 48 -3.51 0.70 10.20
N MET A 49 -3.27 1.65 11.11
CA MET A 49 -3.08 3.06 10.74
C MET A 49 -1.84 3.28 9.87
N SER A 50 -0.74 2.60 10.14
CA SER A 50 0.49 2.68 9.34
C SER A 50 0.24 2.25 7.89
N ILE A 51 -0.50 1.16 7.70
CA ILE A 51 -0.87 0.68 6.36
C ILE A 51 -1.83 1.69 5.69
N LEU A 52 -2.84 2.19 6.40
CA LEU A 52 -3.77 3.18 5.87
C LEU A 52 -3.05 4.44 5.38
N PHE A 53 -2.08 4.98 6.14
CA PHE A 53 -1.26 6.11 5.71
C PHE A 53 -0.43 5.80 4.47
N SER A 54 0.12 4.60 4.39
CA SER A 54 0.89 4.17 3.21
C SER A 54 0.00 4.06 1.96
N LEU A 55 -1.21 3.53 2.12
CA LEU A 55 -2.19 3.43 1.03
C LEU A 55 -2.67 4.80 0.52
N GLN A 56 -2.79 5.81 1.40
CA GLN A 56 -3.12 7.18 0.97
C GLN A 56 -2.11 7.75 -0.05
N ASN A 57 -0.86 7.34 0.02
CA ASN A 57 0.18 7.74 -0.94
C ASN A 57 0.19 6.83 -2.18
N LEU A 58 -0.06 5.55 -2.02
CA LEU A 58 -0.01 4.56 -3.09
C LEU A 58 -1.17 4.69 -4.08
N ILE A 59 -2.41 4.79 -3.58
CA ILE A 59 -3.61 4.79 -4.43
C ILE A 59 -3.59 5.90 -5.50
N PRO A 60 -3.24 7.16 -5.20
CA PRO A 60 -3.12 8.19 -6.23
C PRO A 60 -2.07 7.88 -7.31
N GLY A 61 -0.99 7.18 -6.95
CA GLY A 61 0.02 6.69 -7.90
C GLY A 61 -0.55 5.65 -8.85
N ILE A 62 -1.30 4.68 -8.32
CA ILE A 62 -2.01 3.68 -9.11
C ILE A 62 -3.02 4.33 -10.06
N ASP A 63 -3.79 5.30 -9.58
CA ASP A 63 -4.77 6.02 -10.42
C ASP A 63 -4.12 6.77 -11.58
N LYS A 64 -2.97 7.40 -11.34
CA LYS A 64 -2.19 8.05 -12.40
C LYS A 64 -1.71 7.04 -13.44
N LEU A 65 -1.24 5.87 -13.03
CA LEU A 65 -0.81 4.80 -13.93
C LEU A 65 -1.98 4.29 -14.78
N ILE A 66 -3.09 3.93 -14.15
CA ILE A 66 -4.31 3.46 -14.85
C ILE A 66 -4.77 4.50 -15.86
N LYS A 67 -4.86 5.78 -15.47
CA LYS A 67 -5.23 6.88 -16.38
C LYS A 67 -4.25 7.04 -17.55
N SER A 68 -2.96 6.84 -17.32
CA SER A 68 -1.93 6.90 -18.36
C SER A 68 -2.09 5.77 -19.37
N LEU A 69 -2.33 4.54 -18.89
CA LEU A 69 -2.59 3.36 -19.74
C LEU A 69 -3.90 3.53 -20.54
N ASP A 70 -4.97 4.04 -19.94
CA ASP A 70 -6.24 4.33 -20.62
C ASP A 70 -6.05 5.34 -21.75
N LYS A 71 -5.27 6.40 -21.51
CA LYS A 71 -4.91 7.37 -22.57
C LYS A 71 -4.16 6.69 -23.72
N LYS A 72 -3.28 5.74 -23.42
CA LYS A 72 -2.57 4.95 -24.45
C LYS A 72 -3.52 3.98 -25.16
N ALA A 73 -4.40 3.31 -24.46
CA ALA A 73 -5.43 2.44 -25.04
C ALA A 73 -6.27 3.19 -26.09
N LYS A 74 -6.74 4.41 -25.75
CA LYS A 74 -7.49 5.29 -26.66
C LYS A 74 -6.65 5.73 -27.85
N LYS A 75 -5.40 6.16 -27.63
CA LYS A 75 -4.49 6.60 -28.70
C LYS A 75 -4.20 5.47 -29.69
N PHE A 76 -4.04 4.24 -29.18
CA PHE A 76 -3.66 3.09 -30.00
C PHE A 76 -4.84 2.27 -30.52
N SER A 77 -6.08 2.73 -30.31
CA SER A 77 -7.32 1.99 -30.67
C SER A 77 -7.44 1.64 -32.15
N LYS A 78 -6.82 2.42 -33.04
CA LYS A 78 -6.84 2.21 -34.49
C LYS A 78 -5.63 1.45 -35.04
N PHE A 79 -4.60 1.18 -34.23
CA PHE A 79 -3.41 0.48 -34.68
C PHE A 79 -3.66 -1.04 -34.65
N LYS A 80 -3.90 -1.59 -35.85
CA LYS A 80 -4.07 -3.04 -36.03
C LYS A 80 -2.72 -3.75 -35.93
N LYS A 81 -2.69 -4.88 -35.26
CA LYS A 81 -1.55 -5.78 -35.18
C LYS A 81 -2.01 -7.24 -35.12
N ILE A 82 -1.09 -8.17 -35.25
CA ILE A 82 -1.35 -9.58 -34.95
C ILE A 82 -1.18 -9.78 -33.44
N GLY A 83 -2.21 -10.33 -32.80
CA GLY A 83 -2.12 -10.84 -31.43
C GLY A 83 -1.30 -12.12 -31.39
N ARG A 84 -0.69 -12.42 -30.26
CA ARG A 84 0.13 -13.61 -30.05
C ARG A 84 -0.44 -14.49 -28.95
N THR A 85 -0.33 -15.79 -29.15
CA THR A 85 -0.49 -16.81 -28.11
C THR A 85 0.76 -17.67 -28.11
N HIS A 86 1.34 -17.96 -26.96
CA HIS A 86 2.64 -18.63 -26.83
C HIS A 86 3.76 -17.95 -27.64
N LEU A 87 3.70 -16.61 -27.77
CA LEU A 87 4.57 -15.79 -28.62
C LEU A 87 4.47 -16.04 -30.13
N MET A 88 3.56 -16.90 -30.58
CA MET A 88 3.29 -17.18 -31.98
C MET A 88 2.10 -16.36 -32.49
N ASP A 89 2.11 -16.06 -33.79
CA ASP A 89 1.03 -15.32 -34.44
C ASP A 89 -0.32 -16.00 -34.25
N ALA A 90 -1.35 -15.20 -33.93
CA ALA A 90 -2.71 -15.66 -33.76
C ALA A 90 -3.68 -14.85 -34.63
N LEU A 91 -4.55 -14.06 -34.05
CA LEU A 91 -5.60 -13.32 -34.75
C LEU A 91 -5.36 -11.81 -34.67
N PRO A 92 -5.91 -11.03 -35.63
CA PRO A 92 -5.83 -9.57 -35.61
C PRO A 92 -6.49 -8.98 -34.37
N VAL A 93 -5.80 -8.05 -33.74
CA VAL A 93 -6.25 -7.25 -32.60
C VAL A 93 -5.85 -5.79 -32.83
N THR A 94 -6.15 -4.90 -31.90
CA THR A 94 -5.55 -3.56 -31.88
C THR A 94 -4.59 -3.43 -30.72
N LEU A 95 -3.53 -2.66 -30.89
CA LEU A 95 -2.62 -2.31 -29.78
C LEU A 95 -3.40 -1.65 -28.64
N GLY A 96 -4.42 -0.85 -28.96
CA GLY A 96 -5.28 -0.22 -27.97
C GLY A 96 -6.06 -1.21 -27.11
N SER A 97 -6.53 -2.33 -27.70
CA SER A 97 -7.24 -3.36 -26.92
C SER A 97 -6.33 -4.07 -25.91
N GLU A 98 -5.05 -4.29 -26.24
CA GLU A 98 -4.06 -4.84 -25.30
C GLU A 98 -3.84 -3.87 -24.12
N PHE A 99 -3.64 -2.58 -24.39
CA PHE A 99 -3.51 -1.58 -23.33
C PHE A 99 -4.79 -1.44 -22.49
N TYR A 100 -5.97 -1.58 -23.09
CA TYR A 100 -7.23 -1.57 -22.32
C TYR A 100 -7.37 -2.78 -21.40
N ALA A 101 -6.87 -3.93 -21.80
CA ALA A 101 -6.81 -5.11 -20.92
C ALA A 101 -5.94 -4.82 -19.67
N TYR A 102 -4.82 -4.10 -19.82
CA TYR A 102 -4.01 -3.67 -18.68
C TYR A 102 -4.77 -2.73 -17.73
N VAL A 103 -5.52 -1.77 -18.30
CA VAL A 103 -6.40 -0.88 -17.52
C VAL A 103 -7.41 -1.69 -16.69
N THR A 104 -8.03 -2.68 -17.30
CA THR A 104 -9.01 -3.54 -16.63
C THR A 104 -8.38 -4.35 -15.50
N ALA A 105 -7.23 -4.98 -15.76
CA ALA A 105 -6.51 -5.79 -14.76
C ALA A 105 -6.11 -4.96 -13.53
N LEU A 106 -5.44 -3.83 -13.75
CA LEU A 106 -5.00 -2.95 -12.65
C LEU A 106 -6.18 -2.30 -11.91
N THR A 107 -7.28 -2.00 -12.59
CA THR A 107 -8.49 -1.48 -11.93
C THR A 107 -9.10 -2.51 -10.99
N LYS A 108 -9.22 -3.76 -11.43
CA LYS A 108 -9.71 -4.86 -10.57
C LYS A 108 -8.79 -5.11 -9.38
N ALA A 109 -7.49 -5.16 -9.62
CA ALA A 109 -6.50 -5.35 -8.55
C ALA A 109 -6.50 -4.18 -7.55
N LYS A 110 -6.62 -2.92 -8.03
CA LYS A 110 -6.81 -1.76 -7.15
C LYS A 110 -8.06 -1.88 -6.29
N ASN A 111 -9.18 -2.33 -6.85
CA ASN A 111 -10.41 -2.48 -6.09
C ASN A 111 -10.25 -3.49 -4.94
N SER A 112 -9.49 -4.58 -5.12
CA SER A 112 -9.16 -5.51 -4.04
C SER A 112 -8.37 -4.83 -2.91
N ILE A 113 -7.44 -3.93 -3.25
CA ILE A 113 -6.72 -3.12 -2.23
C ILE A 113 -7.70 -2.22 -1.47
N LEU A 114 -8.60 -1.52 -2.18
CA LEU A 114 -9.59 -0.65 -1.56
C LEU A 114 -10.59 -1.41 -0.66
N ASP A 115 -10.95 -2.63 -1.02
CA ASP A 115 -11.81 -3.48 -0.19
C ASP A 115 -11.07 -3.97 1.07
N SER A 116 -9.80 -4.31 0.97
CA SER A 116 -8.97 -4.64 2.13
C SER A 116 -8.76 -3.43 3.06
N GLN A 117 -8.61 -2.23 2.49
CA GLN A 117 -8.49 -0.97 3.24
C GLN A 117 -9.67 -0.76 4.19
N LYS A 118 -10.91 -1.08 3.78
CA LYS A 118 -12.09 -0.94 4.62
C LYS A 118 -12.02 -1.79 5.91
N GLN A 119 -11.34 -2.93 5.84
CA GLN A 119 -11.15 -3.80 7.00
C GLN A 119 -10.12 -3.22 7.99
N LEU A 120 -9.12 -2.50 7.48
CA LEU A 120 -8.12 -1.82 8.32
C LEU A 120 -8.70 -0.60 9.06
N GLU A 121 -9.81 -0.02 8.59
CA GLU A 121 -10.51 1.06 9.28
C GLU A 121 -11.13 0.60 10.62
N GLU A 122 -11.36 -0.69 10.77
CA GLU A 122 -11.87 -1.29 12.01
C GLU A 122 -10.70 -1.64 12.94
N ILE A 123 -10.60 -0.92 14.06
CA ILE A 123 -9.44 -0.98 14.96
C ILE A 123 -9.74 -1.57 16.32
N ALA A 124 -8.69 -2.07 16.98
CA ALA A 124 -8.76 -2.76 18.27
C ALA A 124 -8.76 -1.79 19.47
N LEU A 125 -8.51 -0.49 19.28
CA LEU A 125 -8.32 0.46 20.38
C LEU A 125 -9.53 0.53 21.30
N GLY A 126 -9.28 0.50 22.60
CA GLY A 126 -10.29 0.45 23.64
C GLY A 126 -10.77 -0.96 23.99
N GLY A 127 -10.17 -2.01 23.39
CA GLY A 127 -10.36 -3.41 23.81
C GLY A 127 -9.57 -3.78 25.06
N THR A 128 -8.54 -3.01 25.38
CA THR A 128 -7.58 -3.26 26.45
C THR A 128 -6.89 -4.61 26.31
N ALA A 129 -6.73 -5.38 27.42
CA ALA A 129 -5.93 -6.59 27.41
C ALA A 129 -6.53 -7.75 26.59
N VAL A 130 -7.86 -7.94 26.65
CA VAL A 130 -8.56 -9.12 26.11
C VAL A 130 -9.86 -8.78 25.37
N GLY A 131 -10.07 -7.55 24.96
CA GLY A 131 -11.22 -7.13 24.17
C GLY A 131 -12.46 -6.69 24.98
N THR A 132 -12.43 -6.79 26.29
CA THR A 132 -13.55 -6.42 27.16
C THR A 132 -13.65 -4.93 27.44
N GLY A 133 -12.53 -4.18 27.28
CA GLY A 133 -12.43 -2.79 27.69
C GLY A 133 -12.38 -2.60 29.21
N ALA A 134 -12.03 -3.66 29.97
CA ALA A 134 -11.88 -3.59 31.42
C ALA A 134 -10.92 -2.46 31.82
N ASN A 135 -11.21 -1.81 32.97
CA ASN A 135 -10.46 -0.69 33.53
C ASN A 135 -10.48 0.59 32.69
N THR A 136 -11.46 0.73 31.79
CA THR A 136 -11.67 2.00 31.06
C THR A 136 -12.90 2.74 31.56
N PRO A 137 -12.90 4.09 31.55
CA PRO A 137 -14.11 4.87 31.83
C PRO A 137 -15.25 4.56 30.85
N ARG A 138 -16.46 4.74 31.30
CA ARG A 138 -17.65 4.56 30.43
C ARG A 138 -17.57 5.46 29.19
N GLY A 139 -17.71 4.89 28.01
CA GLY A 139 -17.68 5.62 26.75
C GLY A 139 -16.27 5.84 26.18
N TYR A 140 -15.20 5.46 26.89
CA TYR A 140 -13.81 5.65 26.47
C TYR A 140 -13.56 5.23 25.02
N ARG A 141 -13.93 4.01 24.64
CA ARG A 141 -13.71 3.47 23.29
C ARG A 141 -14.26 4.38 22.19
N LYS A 142 -15.49 4.84 22.35
CA LYS A 142 -16.13 5.74 21.36
C LYS A 142 -15.40 7.06 21.25
N ILE A 143 -15.00 7.64 22.38
CA ILE A 143 -14.34 8.93 22.44
C ILE A 143 -12.95 8.85 21.86
N VAL A 144 -12.13 7.88 22.29
CA VAL A 144 -10.72 7.76 21.85
C VAL A 144 -10.62 7.47 20.35
N ILE A 145 -11.49 6.62 19.80
CA ILE A 145 -11.52 6.34 18.36
C ILE A 145 -11.96 7.58 17.58
N GLY A 146 -12.94 8.32 18.07
CA GLY A 146 -13.39 9.57 17.46
C GLY A 146 -12.30 10.64 17.42
N GLU A 147 -11.57 10.82 18.52
CA GLU A 147 -10.44 11.77 18.58
C GLU A 147 -9.28 11.30 17.70
N LEU A 148 -8.95 10.01 17.72
CA LEU A 148 -7.91 9.45 16.86
C LEU A 148 -8.25 9.62 15.38
N SER A 149 -9.53 9.43 14.99
CA SER A 149 -10.00 9.68 13.62
C SER A 149 -9.82 11.14 13.21
N LYS A 150 -10.15 12.09 14.10
CA LYS A 150 -9.98 13.52 13.81
C LYS A 150 -8.51 13.90 13.63
N ILE A 151 -7.65 13.45 14.54
CA ILE A 151 -6.21 13.78 14.51
C ILE A 151 -5.54 13.16 13.28
N SER A 152 -5.84 11.89 12.99
CA SER A 152 -5.22 11.14 11.88
C SER A 152 -5.84 11.45 10.52
N LYS A 153 -7.04 12.00 10.47
CA LYS A 153 -7.87 12.18 9.27
C LYS A 153 -8.20 10.84 8.57
N LEU A 154 -8.19 9.75 9.33
CA LEU A 154 -8.59 8.41 8.89
C LEU A 154 -10.04 8.14 9.31
N ASN A 155 -10.76 7.35 8.53
CA ASN A 155 -12.13 6.92 8.84
C ASN A 155 -12.11 5.70 9.78
N LEU A 156 -11.68 5.89 11.04
CA LEU A 156 -11.53 4.79 11.99
C LEU A 156 -12.85 4.44 12.66
N LYS A 157 -13.06 3.14 12.88
CA LYS A 157 -14.25 2.59 13.51
C LYS A 157 -13.87 1.56 14.57
N SER A 158 -14.74 1.39 15.57
CA SER A 158 -14.61 0.29 16.52
C SER A 158 -14.99 -1.02 15.83
N GLN A 159 -14.13 -2.03 15.92
CA GLN A 159 -14.51 -3.39 15.55
C GLN A 159 -15.65 -3.87 16.47
N LYS A 160 -16.61 -4.64 15.92
CA LYS A 160 -17.71 -5.21 16.70
C LYS A 160 -17.23 -6.28 17.65
N ASP A 161 -16.43 -7.20 17.15
CA ASP A 161 -15.79 -8.26 17.94
C ASP A 161 -14.35 -7.82 18.29
N MET A 162 -14.19 -7.28 19.49
CA MET A 162 -12.91 -6.80 19.97
C MET A 162 -11.93 -7.93 20.29
N GLN A 163 -12.40 -9.12 20.63
CA GLN A 163 -11.54 -10.27 20.86
C GLN A 163 -10.93 -10.74 19.54
N TYR A 164 -11.74 -10.79 18.47
CA TYR A 164 -11.24 -11.01 17.11
C TYR A 164 -10.20 -9.95 16.73
N SER A 165 -10.49 -8.68 16.95
CA SER A 165 -9.61 -7.57 16.55
C SER A 165 -8.25 -7.59 17.24
N LEU A 166 -8.18 -8.08 18.47
CA LEU A 166 -6.91 -8.20 19.20
C LEU A 166 -6.04 -9.36 18.69
N GLN A 167 -6.65 -10.50 18.38
CA GLN A 167 -5.89 -11.72 18.08
C GLN A 167 -5.66 -11.93 16.58
N SER A 168 -6.63 -11.60 15.72
CA SER A 168 -6.50 -11.82 14.29
C SER A 168 -5.72 -10.71 13.60
N LYS A 169 -4.87 -11.11 12.66
CA LYS A 169 -4.16 -10.20 11.76
C LYS A 169 -4.66 -10.32 10.31
N PHE A 170 -5.85 -10.93 10.15
CA PHE A 170 -6.47 -11.12 8.84
C PHE A 170 -6.57 -9.84 7.99
N PRO A 171 -6.97 -8.67 8.53
CA PRO A 171 -7.00 -7.44 7.73
C PRO A 171 -5.63 -7.05 7.14
N VAL A 172 -4.56 -7.28 7.90
CA VAL A 172 -3.18 -6.98 7.47
C VAL A 172 -2.72 -7.94 6.39
N THR A 173 -2.88 -9.25 6.60
CA THR A 173 -2.49 -10.28 5.63
C THR A 173 -3.32 -10.21 4.35
N ASN A 174 -4.63 -9.90 4.46
CA ASN A 174 -5.49 -9.69 3.31
C ASN A 174 -5.04 -8.48 2.46
N THR A 175 -4.60 -7.40 3.11
CA THR A 175 -4.04 -6.25 2.38
C THR A 175 -2.71 -6.59 1.72
N SER A 176 -1.84 -7.34 2.39
CA SER A 176 -0.58 -7.85 1.82
C SER A 176 -0.85 -8.68 0.56
N SER A 177 -1.78 -9.63 0.63
CA SER A 177 -2.16 -10.46 -0.51
C SER A 177 -2.80 -9.65 -1.66
N ALA A 178 -3.58 -8.61 -1.35
CA ALA A 178 -4.11 -7.69 -2.37
C ALA A 178 -2.99 -6.90 -3.08
N LEU A 179 -1.99 -6.45 -2.34
CA LEU A 179 -0.79 -5.79 -2.89
C LEU A 179 0.05 -6.74 -3.73
N LYS A 180 0.23 -8.00 -3.30
CA LYS A 180 0.88 -9.05 -4.09
C LYS A 180 0.16 -9.28 -5.42
N ASN A 181 -1.16 -9.43 -5.39
CA ASN A 181 -1.95 -9.62 -6.61
C ASN A 181 -1.80 -8.44 -7.57
N PHE A 182 -1.80 -7.20 -7.05
CA PHE A 182 -1.52 -6.02 -7.86
C PHE A 182 -0.09 -6.05 -8.45
N ALA A 183 0.90 -6.47 -7.69
CA ALA A 183 2.30 -6.59 -8.14
C ALA A 183 2.46 -7.66 -9.25
N ILE A 184 1.74 -8.77 -9.17
CA ILE A 184 1.75 -9.82 -10.22
C ILE A 184 1.24 -9.24 -11.54
N GLU A 185 0.10 -8.54 -11.54
CA GLU A 185 -0.43 -7.90 -12.74
C GLU A 185 0.51 -6.83 -13.31
N LEU A 186 1.06 -5.99 -12.44
CA LEU A 186 1.98 -4.93 -12.83
C LEU A 186 3.31 -5.48 -13.37
N GLY A 187 3.83 -6.54 -12.79
CA GLY A 187 5.02 -7.25 -13.27
C GLY A 187 4.80 -7.86 -14.66
N LYS A 188 3.63 -8.47 -14.88
CA LYS A 188 3.23 -8.98 -16.20
C LYS A 188 3.19 -7.86 -17.24
N ILE A 189 2.55 -6.74 -16.92
CA ILE A 189 2.46 -5.58 -17.83
C ILE A 189 3.86 -5.02 -18.12
N SER A 190 4.73 -4.95 -17.13
CA SER A 190 6.11 -4.49 -17.30
C SER A 190 6.89 -5.40 -18.27
N ASN A 191 6.71 -6.72 -18.18
CA ASN A 191 7.32 -7.67 -19.10
C ASN A 191 6.77 -7.54 -20.53
N ASP A 192 5.47 -7.33 -20.69
CA ASP A 192 4.87 -7.10 -22.01
C ASP A 192 5.42 -5.82 -22.66
N ILE A 193 5.54 -4.73 -21.91
CA ILE A 193 6.13 -3.47 -22.40
C ILE A 193 7.59 -3.70 -22.84
N ARG A 194 8.38 -4.45 -22.06
CA ARG A 194 9.76 -4.78 -22.42
C ARG A 194 9.82 -5.60 -23.71
N LEU A 195 8.94 -6.59 -23.84
CA LEU A 195 8.88 -7.45 -25.02
C LEU A 195 8.47 -6.65 -26.27
N MET A 196 7.40 -5.87 -26.19
CA MET A 196 6.93 -5.03 -27.30
C MET A 196 7.96 -3.97 -27.72
N ALA A 197 8.75 -3.46 -26.77
CA ALA A 197 9.79 -2.45 -27.03
C ALA A 197 11.13 -3.06 -27.47
N SER A 198 11.26 -4.38 -27.54
CA SER A 198 12.52 -5.04 -27.86
C SER A 198 12.96 -4.76 -29.30
N GLY A 199 14.25 -4.66 -29.49
CA GLY A 199 14.84 -4.43 -30.83
C GLY A 199 15.43 -3.03 -30.98
N PRO A 200 15.20 -2.34 -32.13
CA PRO A 200 14.18 -2.58 -33.17
C PRO A 200 14.54 -3.63 -34.25
N ILE A 201 15.82 -3.96 -34.45
CA ILE A 201 16.25 -4.80 -35.58
C ILE A 201 16.03 -6.29 -35.28
N ALA A 202 16.47 -6.77 -34.10
CA ALA A 202 16.42 -8.17 -33.70
C ALA A 202 15.33 -8.46 -32.64
N GLY A 203 14.33 -7.60 -32.51
CA GLY A 203 13.20 -7.76 -31.61
C GLY A 203 11.90 -7.32 -32.26
N LEU A 204 10.83 -7.16 -31.44
CA LEU A 204 9.48 -6.89 -31.96
C LEU A 204 9.31 -5.45 -32.47
N GLY A 205 9.87 -4.48 -31.76
CA GLY A 205 9.78 -3.06 -32.16
C GLY A 205 8.36 -2.50 -32.29
N GLU A 206 7.37 -3.08 -31.59
CA GLU A 206 5.97 -2.67 -31.69
C GLU A 206 5.67 -1.31 -31.04
N ILE A 207 6.44 -0.94 -30.01
CA ILE A 207 6.33 0.34 -29.33
C ILE A 207 7.70 0.97 -29.12
N GLY A 208 7.76 2.30 -29.19
CA GLY A 208 8.91 3.08 -28.76
C GLY A 208 8.74 3.55 -27.32
N ILE A 209 9.77 3.40 -26.51
CA ILE A 209 9.83 3.92 -25.14
C ILE A 209 10.71 5.17 -25.10
N PRO A 210 10.42 6.16 -24.21
CA PRO A 210 11.24 7.35 -24.10
C PRO A 210 12.59 7.04 -23.42
N ALA A 211 13.65 7.71 -23.84
CA ALA A 211 14.91 7.73 -23.10
C ALA A 211 14.73 8.50 -21.80
N VAL A 212 14.95 7.83 -20.67
CA VAL A 212 14.83 8.43 -19.32
C VAL A 212 16.17 8.63 -18.63
N HIS A 213 17.25 8.14 -19.23
CA HIS A 213 18.63 8.30 -18.81
C HIS A 213 19.56 8.23 -20.04
N ALA A 214 20.85 8.43 -19.84
CA ALA A 214 21.84 8.46 -20.92
C ALA A 214 21.97 7.15 -21.73
N GLY A 215 21.29 6.08 -21.32
CA GLY A 215 21.29 4.79 -22.02
C GLY A 215 22.57 3.98 -21.76
N SER A 216 23.01 3.23 -22.80
CA SER A 216 24.21 2.41 -22.70
C SER A 216 25.49 3.27 -22.73
N SER A 217 26.46 2.96 -21.88
CA SER A 217 27.76 3.62 -21.87
C SER A 217 28.64 3.31 -23.09
N ILE A 218 28.37 2.18 -23.76
CA ILE A 218 29.16 1.69 -24.90
C ILE A 218 28.48 1.87 -26.26
N MET A 219 27.13 1.96 -26.27
CA MET A 219 26.32 2.09 -27.47
C MET A 219 25.44 3.35 -27.41
N PRO A 220 25.92 4.50 -27.95
CA PRO A 220 25.13 5.72 -27.96
C PRO A 220 23.79 5.53 -28.68
N GLY A 221 22.70 6.09 -28.07
CA GLY A 221 21.36 5.96 -28.62
C GLY A 221 20.61 4.69 -28.29
N LYS A 222 21.21 3.74 -27.59
CA LYS A 222 20.51 2.54 -27.10
C LYS A 222 19.60 2.90 -25.93
N VAL A 223 18.31 2.82 -26.11
CA VAL A 223 17.29 3.08 -25.07
C VAL A 223 16.87 1.76 -24.42
N ASN A 224 17.23 1.57 -23.15
CA ASN A 224 16.87 0.40 -22.39
C ASN A 224 15.51 0.59 -21.68
N PRO A 225 14.71 -0.47 -21.46
CA PRO A 225 13.45 -0.42 -20.74
C PRO A 225 13.62 -0.39 -19.21
N SER A 226 14.58 0.40 -18.71
CA SER A 226 15.07 0.38 -17.31
C SER A 226 13.97 0.64 -16.28
N LEU A 227 12.97 1.48 -16.60
CA LEU A 227 11.85 1.71 -15.68
C LEU A 227 10.96 0.47 -15.53
N ALA A 228 10.73 -0.26 -16.63
CA ALA A 228 9.96 -1.50 -16.56
C ALA A 228 10.75 -2.61 -15.83
N GLU A 229 12.08 -2.63 -15.96
CA GLU A 229 12.96 -3.54 -15.21
C GLU A 229 12.97 -3.20 -13.72
N CYS A 230 13.09 -1.93 -13.36
CA CYS A 230 12.97 -1.46 -11.98
C CYS A 230 11.61 -1.83 -11.38
N MET A 231 10.53 -1.66 -12.15
CA MET A 231 9.19 -2.04 -11.71
C MET A 231 9.09 -3.54 -11.44
N ASN A 232 9.70 -4.40 -12.27
CA ASN A 232 9.76 -5.84 -12.01
C ASN A 232 10.50 -6.16 -10.71
N MET A 233 11.62 -5.50 -10.42
CA MET A 233 12.34 -5.69 -9.15
C MET A 233 11.47 -5.31 -7.94
N ILE A 234 10.72 -4.21 -8.03
CA ILE A 234 9.77 -3.80 -6.99
C ILE A 234 8.67 -4.86 -6.84
N CYS A 235 8.10 -5.35 -7.94
CA CYS A 235 7.06 -6.39 -7.91
C CYS A 235 7.57 -7.68 -7.25
N PHE A 236 8.79 -8.11 -7.57
CA PHE A 236 9.39 -9.29 -6.93
C PHE A 236 9.60 -9.09 -5.43
N SER A 237 10.03 -7.90 -5.02
CA SER A 237 10.15 -7.57 -3.59
C SER A 237 8.79 -7.62 -2.87
N VAL A 238 7.74 -7.06 -3.48
CA VAL A 238 6.38 -7.12 -2.90
C VAL A 238 5.88 -8.56 -2.79
N ILE A 239 6.10 -9.37 -3.83
CA ILE A 239 5.70 -10.79 -3.83
C ILE A 239 6.47 -11.59 -2.77
N GLY A 240 7.77 -11.32 -2.61
CA GLY A 240 8.60 -12.01 -1.64
C GLY A 240 8.33 -11.63 -0.17
N ASN A 241 7.70 -10.48 0.06
CA ASN A 241 7.35 -10.00 1.40
C ASN A 241 5.94 -10.41 1.87
N ASP A 242 5.11 -11.03 1.02
CA ASP A 242 3.80 -11.57 1.40
C ASP A 242 3.95 -12.97 2.00
#